data_5ed7d1173ca35c5d00cf2fb283fea762
#
_entry.id   5ed7d1173ca35c5d00cf2fb283fea762
#
_cell.length_a   1.000
_cell.length_b   1.000
_cell.length_c   1.000
_cell.angle_alpha   90.00
_cell.angle_beta   90.00
_cell.angle_gamma   90.00
#
_symmetry.space_group_name_H-M   'P 1'
#
loop_
_entity.id
_entity.type
_entity.pdbx_description
1 polymer ?
#
loop_
_entity_poly.entity_id
_entity_poly.type
_entity_poly.pdbx_seq_one_letter_code
_entity_poly.pdbx_strand_id
1 'polypeptide(L)'
;MTTTINKTVIKPKTGWDELASNMALLQTGDVIHVQSRGILSKLVRFFSRANEEEKSWASHSAMVLRIGDEIEIIEALAKTVIRPITAYKGTKAKLLICRKPDGIEQEQQQKMIEKAEYYEGKIYGFWEITFHVLDRLLNNSYVFRRLIKDDDYPICSWLVAYVYYKVLGYKFGTEPNAAQPDDILDDCIDSDWEFIWADSEESVEDFKKTYNISADDDTA
;
A
#
# COMPACT_ATOMS: atom_id res chain seq x y z
N MET A 1 20.40 15.03 4.41
CA MET A 1 19.45 16.16 4.25
C MET A 1 18.20 15.77 4.98
N THR A 2 17.85 16.44 6.05
CA THR A 2 16.61 16.17 6.81
C THR A 2 15.49 16.71 5.93
N THR A 3 14.78 15.84 5.23
CA THR A 3 13.56 16.22 4.51
C THR A 3 12.56 16.69 5.54
N THR A 4 12.34 17.99 5.62
CA THR A 4 11.23 18.55 6.41
C THR A 4 9.97 18.12 5.67
N ILE A 5 9.32 17.05 6.13
CA ILE A 5 8.02 16.64 5.65
C ILE A 5 7.09 17.84 5.88
N ASN A 6 6.60 18.41 4.79
CA ASN A 6 5.61 19.48 4.85
C ASN A 6 4.36 18.81 5.43
N LYS A 7 3.93 19.26 6.58
CA LYS A 7 3.13 18.54 7.56
C LYS A 7 1.69 18.35 7.10
N THR A 8 1.42 17.25 6.41
CA THR A 8 0.06 16.75 6.27
C THR A 8 -0.42 16.34 7.66
N VAL A 9 -1.47 16.96 8.15
CA VAL A 9 -2.09 16.60 9.44
C VAL A 9 -2.63 15.18 9.32
N ILE A 10 -1.90 14.19 9.86
CA ILE A 10 -2.28 12.79 9.78
C ILE A 10 -3.29 12.49 10.91
N LYS A 11 -4.57 12.73 10.62
CA LYS A 11 -5.71 12.46 11.51
C LYS A 11 -6.77 11.61 10.82
N PRO A 12 -6.46 10.34 10.45
CA PRO A 12 -7.44 9.46 9.86
C PRO A 12 -8.57 9.17 10.85
N LYS A 13 -9.76 8.86 10.34
CA LYS A 13 -10.79 8.19 11.15
C LYS A 13 -10.27 6.83 11.60
N THR A 14 -10.66 6.37 12.79
CA THR A 14 -10.11 5.13 13.34
C THR A 14 -11.19 4.17 13.80
N GLY A 15 -10.87 2.88 13.67
CA GLY A 15 -11.69 1.79 14.18
C GLY A 15 -12.71 1.22 13.19
N TRP A 16 -12.99 -0.07 13.38
CA TRP A 16 -13.87 -0.84 12.51
C TRP A 16 -15.35 -0.43 12.61
N ASP A 17 -15.78 0.09 13.76
CA ASP A 17 -17.17 0.52 13.95
C ASP A 17 -17.42 1.85 13.23
N GLU A 18 -16.43 2.75 13.18
CA GLU A 18 -16.49 3.97 12.37
C GLU A 18 -16.60 3.61 10.88
N LEU A 19 -15.79 2.69 10.39
CA LEU A 19 -15.84 2.24 9.00
C LEU A 19 -17.17 1.56 8.68
N ALA A 20 -17.69 0.73 9.56
CA ALA A 20 -18.97 0.03 9.38
C ALA A 20 -20.17 1.00 9.35
N SER A 21 -20.12 2.08 10.15
CA SER A 21 -21.16 3.10 10.18
C SER A 21 -21.11 4.06 9.00
N ASN A 22 -19.96 4.19 8.35
CA ASN A 22 -19.74 5.14 7.26
C ASN A 22 -18.82 4.54 6.16
N MET A 23 -19.35 3.54 5.43
CA MET A 23 -18.59 2.93 4.33
C MET A 23 -18.25 3.91 3.21
N ALA A 24 -19.07 4.98 3.04
CA ALA A 24 -18.80 6.05 2.07
C ALA A 24 -17.55 6.89 2.42
N LEU A 25 -16.94 6.63 3.58
CA LEU A 25 -15.63 7.19 3.93
C LEU A 25 -14.57 6.79 2.90
N LEU A 26 -14.65 5.57 2.38
CA LEU A 26 -13.71 5.07 1.37
C LEU A 26 -14.26 5.21 -0.05
N GLN A 27 -13.38 5.12 -1.03
CA GLN A 27 -13.73 5.09 -2.45
C GLN A 27 -12.83 4.12 -3.22
N THR A 28 -13.30 3.71 -4.40
CA THR A 28 -12.48 2.92 -5.34
C THR A 28 -11.17 3.63 -5.63
N GLY A 29 -10.09 2.88 -5.56
CA GLY A 29 -8.74 3.38 -5.77
C GLY A 29 -8.03 3.81 -4.48
N ASP A 30 -8.69 3.97 -3.33
CA ASP A 30 -7.98 4.23 -2.07
C ASP A 30 -6.95 3.12 -1.83
N VAL A 31 -5.72 3.51 -1.49
CA VAL A 31 -4.60 2.59 -1.27
C VAL A 31 -4.55 2.16 0.18
N ILE A 32 -4.45 0.86 0.40
CA ILE A 32 -4.38 0.24 1.72
C ILE A 32 -2.96 -0.19 1.99
N HIS A 33 -2.37 0.37 3.02
CA HIS A 33 -1.07 -0.04 3.54
C HIS A 33 -1.26 -0.97 4.72
N VAL A 34 -0.59 -2.12 4.70
CA VAL A 34 -0.72 -3.16 5.71
C VAL A 34 0.62 -3.42 6.37
N GLN A 35 0.66 -3.32 7.69
CA GLN A 35 1.76 -3.80 8.51
C GLN A 35 1.39 -5.14 9.12
N SER A 36 1.95 -6.23 8.61
CA SER A 36 1.76 -7.57 9.17
C SER A 36 2.87 -7.94 10.15
N ARG A 37 2.58 -8.88 11.08
CA ARG A 37 3.54 -9.31 12.14
C ARG A 37 4.31 -10.59 11.80
N GLY A 38 4.11 -11.20 10.64
CA GLY A 38 4.78 -12.44 10.24
C GLY A 38 6.29 -12.29 9.98
N ILE A 39 7.01 -13.40 9.94
CA ILE A 39 8.46 -13.40 9.66
C ILE A 39 8.72 -12.83 8.26
N LEU A 40 7.93 -13.23 7.26
CA LEU A 40 8.04 -12.72 5.89
C LEU A 40 7.81 -11.21 5.84
N SER A 41 6.80 -10.70 6.55
CA SER A 41 6.52 -9.25 6.64
C SER A 41 7.67 -8.47 7.27
N LYS A 42 8.33 -9.04 8.28
CA LYS A 42 9.52 -8.43 8.87
C LYS A 42 10.67 -8.37 7.88
N LEU A 43 10.85 -9.42 7.08
CA LEU A 43 11.86 -9.44 6.00
C LEU A 43 11.52 -8.42 4.91
N VAL A 44 10.28 -8.38 4.43
CA VAL A 44 9.85 -7.38 3.45
C VAL A 44 10.16 -5.97 3.96
N ARG A 45 9.73 -5.61 5.16
CA ARG A 45 10.00 -4.28 5.75
C ARG A 45 11.49 -3.98 5.95
N PHE A 46 12.29 -4.99 6.25
CA PHE A 46 13.74 -4.82 6.39
C PHE A 46 14.43 -4.54 5.06
N PHE A 47 13.97 -5.21 3.98
CA PHE A 47 14.58 -5.08 2.66
C PHE A 47 13.98 -3.97 1.80
N SER A 48 12.75 -3.51 2.10
CA SER A 48 12.07 -2.43 1.35
C SER A 48 12.51 -1.04 1.77
N ARG A 49 13.06 -0.88 2.97
CA ARG A 49 13.48 0.42 3.50
C ARG A 49 14.45 1.17 2.58
N ALA A 50 14.30 2.47 2.45
CA ALA A 50 15.28 3.34 1.82
C ALA A 50 16.62 3.32 2.61
N ASN A 51 17.71 3.71 1.96
CA ASN A 51 19.06 3.54 2.52
C ASN A 51 19.32 4.32 3.82
N GLU A 52 18.48 5.31 4.16
CA GLU A 52 18.62 6.19 5.34
C GLU A 52 17.58 5.94 6.42
N GLU A 53 16.64 5.00 6.20
CA GLU A 53 15.56 4.71 7.14
C GLU A 53 15.86 3.50 8.02
N GLU A 54 15.49 3.60 9.31
CA GLU A 54 15.66 2.47 10.22
C GLU A 54 14.67 1.34 9.94
N LYS A 55 13.44 1.65 9.51
CA LYS A 55 12.35 0.68 9.26
C LYS A 55 11.32 1.24 8.30
N SER A 56 10.84 0.40 7.36
CA SER A 56 9.60 0.60 6.65
C SER A 56 8.39 0.24 7.55
N TRP A 57 7.29 1.00 7.45
CA TRP A 57 6.06 0.64 8.16
C TRP A 57 5.25 -0.40 7.37
N ALA A 58 5.06 -0.19 6.07
CA ALA A 58 4.29 -1.08 5.22
C ALA A 58 5.04 -2.37 4.87
N SER A 59 4.34 -3.50 4.91
CA SER A 59 4.84 -4.80 4.46
C SER A 59 4.03 -5.39 3.31
N HIS A 60 2.90 -4.75 2.98
CA HIS A 60 1.99 -5.18 1.94
C HIS A 60 1.12 -3.99 1.53
N SER A 61 0.67 -3.98 0.27
CA SER A 61 -0.25 -2.98 -0.28
C SER A 61 -1.43 -3.67 -0.96
N ALA A 62 -2.60 -3.06 -0.79
CA ALA A 62 -3.85 -3.45 -1.42
C ALA A 62 -4.59 -2.20 -1.91
N MET A 63 -5.71 -2.37 -2.59
CA MET A 63 -6.51 -1.26 -3.10
C MET A 63 -7.99 -1.53 -2.83
N VAL A 64 -8.74 -0.49 -2.44
CA VAL A 64 -10.20 -0.53 -2.38
C VAL A 64 -10.73 -0.69 -3.80
N LEU A 65 -11.50 -1.75 -4.02
CA LEU A 65 -12.01 -2.09 -5.35
C LEU A 65 -13.43 -1.60 -5.54
N ARG A 66 -14.33 -1.95 -4.63
CA ARG A 66 -15.76 -1.57 -4.69
C ARG A 66 -16.31 -1.29 -3.29
N ILE A 67 -17.35 -0.46 -3.27
CA ILE A 67 -18.14 -0.17 -2.09
C ILE A 67 -19.60 -0.46 -2.44
N GLY A 68 -20.17 -1.43 -1.73
CA GLY A 68 -21.55 -1.87 -1.88
C GLY A 68 -22.12 -2.22 -0.51
N ASP A 69 -22.68 -3.42 -0.35
CA ASP A 69 -23.11 -3.95 0.94
C ASP A 69 -21.91 -4.18 1.88
N GLU A 70 -20.72 -4.33 1.31
CA GLU A 70 -19.45 -4.39 2.00
C GLU A 70 -18.36 -3.67 1.17
N ILE A 71 -17.21 -3.40 1.79
CA ILE A 71 -16.06 -2.83 1.11
C ILE A 71 -15.18 -3.96 0.61
N GLU A 72 -15.15 -4.15 -0.71
CA GLU A 72 -14.27 -5.11 -1.36
C GLU A 72 -12.90 -4.49 -1.64
N ILE A 73 -11.87 -5.25 -1.37
CA ILE A 73 -10.48 -4.91 -1.67
C ILE A 73 -9.89 -5.92 -2.62
N ILE A 74 -8.92 -5.49 -3.42
CA ILE A 74 -8.10 -6.38 -4.21
C ILE A 74 -6.65 -6.35 -3.73
N GLU A 75 -6.06 -7.52 -3.62
CA GLU A 75 -4.69 -7.68 -3.17
C GLU A 75 -4.04 -8.95 -3.73
N ALA A 76 -2.73 -8.90 -3.90
CA ALA A 76 -1.97 -10.07 -4.30
C ALA A 76 -1.34 -10.74 -3.07
N LEU A 77 -1.83 -11.92 -2.73
CA LEU A 77 -1.33 -12.81 -1.67
C LEU A 77 -0.55 -13.99 -2.29
N ALA A 78 -0.95 -15.24 -2.05
CA ALA A 78 -0.46 -16.39 -2.82
C ALA A 78 -1.03 -16.38 -4.26
N LYS A 79 -2.16 -15.74 -4.43
CA LYS A 79 -2.79 -15.35 -5.70
C LYS A 79 -3.48 -14.00 -5.51
N THR A 80 -3.78 -13.31 -6.60
CA THR A 80 -4.62 -12.12 -6.54
C THR A 80 -6.04 -12.51 -6.15
N VAL A 81 -6.57 -11.86 -5.12
CA VAL A 81 -7.90 -12.12 -4.58
C VAL A 81 -8.69 -10.84 -4.39
N ILE A 82 -10.00 -10.94 -4.60
CA ILE A 82 -10.97 -9.95 -4.18
C ILE A 82 -11.64 -10.50 -2.91
N ARG A 83 -11.68 -9.68 -1.86
CA ARG A 83 -12.29 -10.08 -0.59
C ARG A 83 -12.74 -8.86 0.21
N PRO A 84 -13.66 -9.01 1.19
CA PRO A 84 -14.02 -7.89 2.04
C PRO A 84 -12.84 -7.41 2.89
N ILE A 85 -12.73 -6.11 3.11
CA ILE A 85 -11.71 -5.51 3.98
C ILE A 85 -11.81 -6.06 5.41
N THR A 86 -13.01 -6.46 5.83
CA THR A 86 -13.26 -7.08 7.14
C THR A 86 -12.53 -8.41 7.36
N ALA A 87 -11.96 -9.00 6.30
CA ALA A 87 -11.05 -10.16 6.44
C ALA A 87 -9.80 -9.84 7.27
N TYR A 88 -9.48 -8.57 7.47
CA TYR A 88 -8.43 -8.13 8.38
C TYR A 88 -8.90 -7.95 9.83
N LYS A 89 -10.23 -7.83 10.07
CA LYS A 89 -10.79 -7.63 11.41
C LYS A 89 -10.44 -8.81 12.33
N GLY A 90 -9.91 -8.50 13.51
CA GLY A 90 -9.46 -9.52 14.47
C GLY A 90 -8.11 -10.16 14.16
N THR A 91 -7.45 -9.78 13.07
CA THR A 91 -6.05 -10.17 12.82
C THR A 91 -5.09 -9.30 13.63
N LYS A 92 -3.79 -9.60 13.55
CA LYS A 92 -2.72 -8.77 14.13
C LYS A 92 -2.14 -7.77 13.12
N ALA A 93 -2.75 -7.63 11.95
CA ALA A 93 -2.34 -6.65 10.96
C ALA A 93 -2.80 -5.26 11.39
N LYS A 94 -1.99 -4.25 11.11
CA LYS A 94 -2.31 -2.84 11.23
C LYS A 94 -2.57 -2.27 9.84
N LEU A 95 -3.59 -1.44 9.69
CA LEU A 95 -3.98 -0.88 8.41
C LEU A 95 -3.99 0.65 8.44
N LEU A 96 -3.53 1.24 7.35
CA LEU A 96 -3.69 2.66 7.03
C LEU A 96 -4.22 2.78 5.60
N ILE A 97 -5.17 3.67 5.35
CA ILE A 97 -5.76 3.91 4.03
C ILE A 97 -5.51 5.35 3.62
N CYS A 98 -4.94 5.50 2.43
CA CYS A 98 -4.63 6.79 1.84
C CYS A 98 -5.43 7.02 0.57
N ARG A 99 -5.80 8.28 0.34
CA ARG A 99 -6.49 8.75 -0.86
C ARG A 99 -5.61 9.71 -1.64
N LYS A 100 -5.57 9.51 -2.95
CA LYS A 100 -4.89 10.42 -3.86
C LYS A 100 -5.48 11.83 -3.76
N PRO A 101 -4.64 12.90 -3.69
CA PRO A 101 -5.11 14.27 -3.84
C PRO A 101 -5.98 14.43 -5.09
N ASP A 102 -6.97 15.33 -5.03
CA ASP A 102 -7.95 15.57 -6.10
C ASP A 102 -8.90 14.40 -6.41
N GLY A 103 -8.75 13.27 -5.70
CA GLY A 103 -9.58 12.08 -5.89
C GLY A 103 -9.33 11.36 -7.22
N ILE A 104 -10.27 10.51 -7.61
CA ILE A 104 -10.26 9.74 -8.85
C ILE A 104 -11.65 9.86 -9.46
N GLU A 105 -11.75 10.28 -10.72
CA GLU A 105 -13.01 10.43 -11.43
C GLU A 105 -13.74 9.07 -11.59
N GLN A 106 -15.07 9.10 -11.63
CA GLN A 106 -15.88 7.88 -11.70
C GLN A 106 -15.53 6.97 -12.89
N GLU A 107 -15.25 7.57 -14.06
CA GLU A 107 -14.83 6.80 -15.24
C GLU A 107 -13.46 6.12 -15.01
N GLN A 108 -12.56 6.81 -14.34
CA GLN A 108 -11.24 6.24 -13.97
C GLN A 108 -11.38 5.14 -12.92
N GLN A 109 -12.25 5.32 -11.92
CA GLN A 109 -12.56 4.28 -10.94
C GLN A 109 -13.07 3.00 -11.62
N GLN A 110 -13.97 3.12 -12.58
CA GLN A 110 -14.48 1.97 -13.34
C GLN A 110 -13.36 1.27 -14.12
N LYS A 111 -12.47 2.02 -14.77
CA LYS A 111 -11.30 1.46 -15.46
C LYS A 111 -10.32 0.78 -14.49
N MET A 112 -10.17 1.32 -13.27
CA MET A 112 -9.35 0.69 -12.24
C MET A 112 -9.92 -0.66 -11.80
N ILE A 113 -11.25 -0.74 -11.60
CA ILE A 113 -11.93 -1.99 -11.29
C ILE A 113 -11.66 -3.03 -12.39
N GLU A 114 -11.98 -2.70 -13.63
CA GLU A 114 -11.81 -3.62 -14.77
C GLU A 114 -10.35 -4.09 -14.93
N LYS A 115 -9.42 -3.15 -14.73
CA LYS A 115 -7.99 -3.46 -14.82
C LYS A 115 -7.52 -4.37 -13.71
N ALA A 116 -7.99 -4.15 -12.50
CA ALA A 116 -7.64 -4.93 -11.32
C ALA A 116 -8.24 -6.34 -11.37
N GLU A 117 -9.51 -6.47 -11.74
CA GLU A 117 -10.22 -7.74 -11.88
C GLU A 117 -9.57 -8.68 -12.90
N TYR A 118 -8.97 -8.15 -13.96
CA TYR A 118 -8.22 -8.95 -14.93
C TYR A 118 -7.14 -9.82 -14.27
N TYR A 119 -6.65 -9.40 -13.09
CA TYR A 119 -5.63 -10.14 -12.35
C TYR A 119 -6.20 -11.08 -11.27
N GLU A 120 -7.52 -11.08 -11.04
CA GLU A 120 -8.12 -11.99 -10.07
C GLU A 120 -7.79 -13.45 -10.40
N GLY A 121 -7.42 -14.21 -9.37
CA GLY A 121 -7.05 -15.62 -9.48
C GLY A 121 -5.66 -15.90 -10.03
N LYS A 122 -4.97 -14.91 -10.59
CA LYS A 122 -3.58 -15.09 -11.06
C LYS A 122 -2.66 -15.39 -9.88
N ILE A 123 -1.75 -16.34 -10.11
CA ILE A 123 -0.82 -16.80 -9.06
C ILE A 123 0.19 -15.69 -8.77
N TYR A 124 0.42 -15.48 -7.50
CA TYR A 124 1.43 -14.56 -6.98
C TYR A 124 2.85 -15.06 -7.23
N GLY A 125 3.72 -14.19 -7.71
CA GLY A 125 5.13 -14.49 -7.94
C GLY A 125 5.93 -14.60 -6.63
N PHE A 126 5.64 -15.62 -5.79
CA PHE A 126 6.35 -15.85 -4.53
C PHE A 126 7.88 -15.96 -4.72
N TRP A 127 8.31 -16.52 -5.84
CA TRP A 127 9.72 -16.62 -6.20
C TRP A 127 10.35 -15.26 -6.49
N GLU A 128 9.59 -14.29 -6.95
CA GLU A 128 10.06 -12.94 -7.27
C GLU A 128 10.43 -12.18 -6.00
N ILE A 129 9.65 -12.30 -4.92
CA ILE A 129 10.05 -11.75 -3.61
C ILE A 129 11.38 -12.38 -3.17
N THR A 130 11.52 -13.68 -3.34
CA THR A 130 12.77 -14.38 -3.01
C THR A 130 13.93 -13.87 -3.85
N PHE A 131 13.71 -13.59 -5.12
CA PHE A 131 14.73 -13.01 -6.01
C PHE A 131 15.04 -11.55 -5.67
N HIS A 132 14.06 -10.74 -5.28
CA HIS A 132 14.30 -9.39 -4.80
C HIS A 132 15.15 -9.38 -3.51
N VAL A 133 14.83 -10.27 -2.58
CA VAL A 133 15.64 -10.46 -1.36
C VAL A 133 17.05 -10.93 -1.70
N LEU A 134 17.19 -11.84 -2.66
CA LEU A 134 18.48 -12.38 -3.08
C LEU A 134 19.33 -11.34 -3.81
N ASP A 135 18.75 -10.53 -4.69
CA ASP A 135 19.44 -9.41 -5.36
C ASP A 135 19.99 -8.40 -4.35
N ARG A 136 19.23 -8.13 -3.29
CA ARG A 136 19.66 -7.21 -2.23
C ARG A 136 20.80 -7.82 -1.37
N LEU A 137 20.71 -9.11 -1.06
CA LEU A 137 21.77 -9.84 -0.36
C LEU A 137 23.07 -9.92 -1.17
N LEU A 138 22.96 -9.95 -2.51
CA LEU A 138 24.09 -9.99 -3.45
C LEU A 138 24.54 -8.59 -3.90
N ASN A 139 24.43 -7.59 -3.03
CA ASN A 139 24.92 -6.24 -3.25
C ASN A 139 24.19 -5.45 -4.35
N ASN A 140 22.87 -5.69 -4.48
CA ASN A 140 21.99 -4.94 -5.37
C ASN A 140 22.36 -5.03 -6.86
N SER A 141 22.86 -6.20 -7.28
CA SER A 141 23.38 -6.42 -8.65
C SER A 141 22.32 -6.41 -9.75
N TYR A 142 21.02 -6.28 -9.39
CA TYR A 142 19.86 -6.25 -10.30
C TYR A 142 19.79 -7.44 -11.30
N VAL A 143 20.59 -8.49 -11.09
CA VAL A 143 20.69 -9.63 -12.01
C VAL A 143 19.37 -10.38 -12.06
N PHE A 144 18.76 -10.63 -10.90
CA PHE A 144 17.50 -11.38 -10.81
C PHE A 144 16.30 -10.54 -11.22
N ARG A 145 16.30 -9.21 -10.93
CA ARG A 145 15.24 -8.28 -11.37
C ARG A 145 15.16 -8.18 -12.90
N ARG A 146 16.28 -8.34 -13.63
CA ARG A 146 16.30 -8.33 -15.10
C ARG A 146 15.73 -9.61 -15.72
N LEU A 147 15.68 -10.70 -14.97
CA LEU A 147 15.11 -11.97 -15.41
C LEU A 147 13.58 -12.01 -15.31
N ILE A 148 13.00 -11.13 -14.48
CA ILE A 148 11.57 -11.01 -14.29
C ILE A 148 11.03 -10.02 -15.33
N LYS A 149 10.79 -10.52 -16.55
CA LYS A 149 10.21 -9.72 -17.64
C LYS A 149 8.72 -9.98 -17.86
N ASP A 150 8.09 -10.79 -17.01
CA ASP A 150 6.75 -11.28 -17.27
C ASP A 150 5.72 -10.47 -16.46
N ASP A 151 4.83 -9.74 -17.18
CA ASP A 151 3.68 -9.00 -16.62
C ASP A 151 2.63 -9.94 -15.99
N ASP A 152 2.87 -11.26 -15.98
CA ASP A 152 1.90 -12.27 -15.56
C ASP A 152 1.95 -12.63 -14.08
N TYR A 153 2.90 -12.09 -13.30
CA TYR A 153 3.05 -12.43 -11.88
C TYR A 153 3.03 -11.21 -10.97
N PRO A 154 1.84 -10.72 -10.59
CA PRO A 154 1.72 -9.55 -9.73
C PRO A 154 2.27 -9.80 -8.32
N ILE A 155 3.12 -8.93 -7.83
CA ILE A 155 3.42 -8.77 -6.40
C ILE A 155 2.43 -7.76 -5.79
N CYS A 156 2.29 -7.73 -4.45
CA CYS A 156 1.24 -6.93 -3.80
C CYS A 156 1.27 -5.45 -4.20
N SER A 157 2.43 -4.83 -4.10
CA SER A 157 2.66 -3.42 -4.46
C SER A 157 2.62 -3.20 -5.96
N TRP A 158 3.11 -4.15 -6.76
CA TRP A 158 3.05 -4.07 -8.21
C TRP A 158 1.60 -3.93 -8.71
N LEU A 159 0.68 -4.72 -8.18
CA LEU A 159 -0.72 -4.68 -8.61
C LEU A 159 -1.30 -3.27 -8.45
N VAL A 160 -1.09 -2.66 -7.28
CA VAL A 160 -1.53 -1.29 -7.00
C VAL A 160 -0.84 -0.29 -7.94
N ALA A 161 0.49 -0.32 -7.99
CA ALA A 161 1.27 0.59 -8.83
C ALA A 161 0.94 0.44 -10.32
N TYR A 162 0.74 -0.77 -10.79
CA TYR A 162 0.40 -1.04 -12.19
C TYR A 162 -0.98 -0.55 -12.57
N VAL A 163 -2.00 -0.75 -11.72
CA VAL A 163 -3.37 -0.23 -11.96
C VAL A 163 -3.34 1.29 -12.02
N TYR A 164 -2.68 1.94 -11.08
CA TYR A 164 -2.51 3.40 -11.07
C TYR A 164 -1.79 3.92 -12.32
N TYR A 165 -0.72 3.27 -12.70
CA TYR A 165 0.03 3.66 -13.91
C TYR A 165 -0.80 3.49 -15.18
N LYS A 166 -1.50 2.36 -15.34
CA LYS A 166 -2.26 2.08 -16.57
C LYS A 166 -3.50 2.95 -16.73
N VAL A 167 -4.13 3.35 -15.63
CA VAL A 167 -5.38 4.12 -15.68
C VAL A 167 -5.13 5.62 -15.55
N LEU A 168 -4.23 6.01 -14.66
CA LEU A 168 -4.00 7.42 -14.31
C LEU A 168 -2.66 7.97 -14.85
N GLY A 169 -1.78 7.11 -15.36
CA GLY A 169 -0.39 7.49 -15.68
C GLY A 169 0.46 7.80 -14.43
N TYR A 170 -0.06 7.50 -13.23
CA TYR A 170 0.58 7.82 -11.97
C TYR A 170 1.63 6.77 -11.59
N LYS A 171 2.81 7.22 -11.20
CA LYS A 171 3.90 6.39 -10.69
C LYS A 171 4.20 6.78 -9.25
N PHE A 172 4.36 5.79 -8.38
CA PHE A 172 4.72 5.98 -6.98
C PHE A 172 6.24 6.15 -6.83
N GLY A 173 6.77 7.26 -7.30
CA GLY A 173 8.21 7.55 -7.25
C GLY A 173 9.11 6.57 -8.01
N THR A 174 8.58 5.46 -8.52
CA THR A 174 9.32 4.39 -9.18
C THR A 174 8.52 3.75 -10.32
N GLU A 175 9.17 2.93 -11.13
CA GLU A 175 8.46 2.15 -12.16
C GLU A 175 7.58 1.08 -11.48
N PRO A 176 6.37 0.78 -12.02
CA PRO A 176 5.44 -0.16 -11.39
C PRO A 176 6.07 -1.52 -11.08
N ASN A 177 6.95 -2.03 -11.96
CA ASN A 177 7.63 -3.32 -11.77
C ASN A 177 8.69 -3.31 -10.66
N ALA A 178 9.07 -2.14 -10.17
CA ALA A 178 10.03 -1.98 -9.09
C ALA A 178 9.38 -1.54 -7.78
N ALA A 179 8.09 -1.15 -7.82
CA ALA A 179 7.38 -0.61 -6.67
C ALA A 179 7.30 -1.62 -5.51
N GLN A 180 7.79 -1.22 -4.35
CA GLN A 180 7.68 -1.95 -3.10
C GLN A 180 6.57 -1.34 -2.24
N PRO A 181 6.05 -2.03 -1.20
CA PRO A 181 5.02 -1.46 -0.33
C PRO A 181 5.45 -0.15 0.34
N ASP A 182 6.74 0.00 0.60
CA ASP A 182 7.35 1.19 1.17
C ASP A 182 7.37 2.34 0.18
N ASP A 183 7.83 2.09 -1.05
CA ASP A 183 7.85 3.12 -2.11
C ASP A 183 6.46 3.74 -2.33
N ILE A 184 5.39 2.92 -2.25
CA ILE A 184 4.01 3.42 -2.37
C ILE A 184 3.64 4.29 -1.17
N LEU A 185 4.00 3.87 0.04
CA LEU A 185 3.68 4.62 1.26
C LEU A 185 4.47 5.92 1.34
N ASP A 186 5.76 5.88 1.01
CA ASP A 186 6.63 7.05 0.99
C ASP A 186 6.14 8.10 -0.01
N ASP A 187 5.75 7.65 -1.22
CA ASP A 187 5.16 8.55 -2.21
C ASP A 187 3.84 9.15 -1.72
N CYS A 188 3.00 8.38 -1.00
CA CYS A 188 1.78 8.92 -0.39
C CYS A 188 2.10 10.01 0.65
N ILE A 189 3.19 9.86 1.42
CA ILE A 189 3.63 10.86 2.39
C ILE A 189 4.18 12.10 1.67
N ASP A 190 5.07 11.89 0.69
CA ASP A 190 5.77 12.96 0.00
C ASP A 190 4.87 13.76 -0.96
N SER A 191 3.80 13.13 -1.47
CA SER A 191 2.84 13.73 -2.40
C SER A 191 1.54 14.19 -1.74
N ASP A 192 1.55 14.42 -0.42
CA ASP A 192 0.43 14.96 0.36
C ASP A 192 -0.89 14.19 0.19
N TRP A 193 -0.83 12.85 0.15
CA TRP A 193 -2.05 12.03 0.13
C TRP A 193 -2.79 12.15 1.45
N GLU A 194 -4.12 12.15 1.37
CA GLU A 194 -4.96 12.19 2.55
C GLU A 194 -5.02 10.83 3.25
N PHE A 195 -4.66 10.76 4.53
CA PHE A 195 -4.83 9.58 5.36
C PHE A 195 -6.27 9.53 5.88
N ILE A 196 -7.10 8.67 5.25
CA ILE A 196 -8.55 8.64 5.44
C ILE A 196 -8.96 7.82 6.65
N TRP A 197 -8.37 6.63 6.82
CA TRP A 197 -8.78 5.68 7.83
C TRP A 197 -7.63 4.80 8.31
N ALA A 198 -7.74 4.36 9.58
CA ALA A 198 -6.88 3.34 10.18
C ALA A 198 -7.73 2.35 11.00
N ASP A 199 -7.24 1.11 11.13
CA ASP A 199 -7.96 0.07 11.91
C ASP A 199 -8.00 0.39 13.41
N SER A 200 -7.05 1.19 13.91
CA SER A 200 -6.96 1.59 15.32
C SER A 200 -6.07 2.82 15.52
N GLU A 201 -6.24 3.49 16.66
CA GLU A 201 -5.33 4.56 17.11
C GLU A 201 -3.89 4.04 17.28
N GLU A 202 -3.71 2.79 17.75
CA GLU A 202 -2.39 2.18 17.88
C GLU A 202 -1.65 2.13 16.53
N SER A 203 -2.38 1.90 15.44
CA SER A 203 -1.81 1.86 14.09
C SER A 203 -1.31 3.24 13.65
N VAL A 204 -2.07 4.28 13.96
CA VAL A 204 -1.70 5.68 13.68
C VAL A 204 -0.46 6.08 14.48
N GLU A 205 -0.44 5.78 15.78
CA GLU A 205 0.70 6.10 16.64
C GLU A 205 1.98 5.35 16.23
N ASP A 206 1.86 4.06 15.88
CA ASP A 206 2.99 3.27 15.40
C ASP A 206 3.54 3.81 14.06
N PHE A 207 2.66 4.27 13.18
CA PHE A 207 3.01 4.92 11.93
C PHE A 207 3.75 6.25 12.18
N LYS A 208 3.15 7.16 12.96
CA LYS A 208 3.77 8.45 13.32
C LYS A 208 5.14 8.26 13.95
N LYS A 209 5.28 7.29 14.85
CA LYS A 209 6.56 6.94 15.46
C LYS A 209 7.59 6.45 14.44
N THR A 210 7.18 5.65 13.47
CA THR A 210 8.09 5.10 12.46
C THR A 210 8.68 6.20 11.58
N TYR A 211 7.88 7.19 11.22
CA TYR A 211 8.28 8.31 10.35
C TYR A 211 8.67 9.58 11.12
N ASN A 212 8.81 9.52 12.44
CA ASN A 212 9.15 10.66 13.31
C ASN A 212 8.22 11.87 13.13
N ILE A 213 6.92 11.62 12.90
CA ILE A 213 5.90 12.66 12.76
C ILE A 213 5.47 13.08 14.17
N SER A 214 5.73 14.34 14.55
CA SER A 214 5.42 14.82 15.89
C SER A 214 3.92 15.12 16.06
N ALA A 215 3.41 14.88 17.28
CA ALA A 215 2.03 15.21 17.64
C ALA A 215 1.77 16.74 17.75
N ASP A 216 2.84 17.53 17.85
CA ASP A 216 2.76 18.97 18.11
C ASP A 216 2.44 19.83 16.87
N ASP A 217 2.31 19.20 15.71
CA ASP A 217 1.97 19.86 14.47
C ASP A 217 0.46 20.05 14.25
N ASP A 218 -0.34 19.66 15.21
CA ASP A 218 -1.80 19.71 15.19
C ASP A 218 -2.43 21.10 15.49
N THR A 219 -1.61 22.15 15.68
CA THR A 219 -2.07 23.50 16.08
C THR A 219 -1.63 24.61 15.14
N ALA A 220 -1.90 24.45 13.85
CA ALA A 220 -1.76 25.56 12.90
C ALA A 220 -3.04 25.78 12.11
#